data_d0915d37be001457a6cb783fcde3344f
#
_entry.id   d0915d37be001457a6cb783fcde3344f
#
_cell.length_a   1.000
_cell.length_b   1.000
_cell.length_c   1.000
_cell.angle_alpha   90.00
_cell.angle_beta   90.00
_cell.angle_gamma   90.00
#
_symmetry.space_group_name_H-M   'P 1'
#
loop_
_entity.id
_entity.type
_entity.pdbx_description
1 polymer ?
#
loop_
_entity_poly.entity_id
_entity_poly.type
_entity_poly.pdbx_seq_one_letter_code
_entity_poly.pdbx_strand_id
1 'polypeptide(L)'
;MGDDKYKIQKIDAYRWRIPREGKMRVDGIIYADEHMMQEIQKDESLQQVINVSYLPGIVSHSLGMPDIHWGYGFPIGGVAAFDMDEGVVSPGGVGYDINCGVRLLKTGLRRIEISNKLETLVNTLFANIPSGVGSHRKDLKLSQQEARNVL
;
A
#
# COMPACT_ATOMS: atom_id res chain seq x y z
N MET A 1 -16.66 -13.31 -20.89
CA MET A 1 -15.21 -13.25 -21.12
C MET A 1 -14.88 -11.81 -20.84
N GLY A 2 -14.36 -11.52 -19.63
CA GLY A 2 -13.92 -10.17 -19.30
C GLY A 2 -12.72 -9.82 -20.16
N ASP A 3 -12.70 -8.59 -20.66
CA ASP A 3 -11.50 -7.99 -21.27
C ASP A 3 -10.41 -8.05 -20.20
N ASP A 4 -9.45 -8.97 -20.36
CA ASP A 4 -8.30 -9.06 -19.46
C ASP A 4 -7.44 -7.80 -19.71
N LYS A 5 -7.70 -6.76 -18.90
CA LYS A 5 -6.97 -5.48 -18.93
C LYS A 5 -5.44 -5.68 -18.89
N TYR A 6 -5.01 -6.79 -18.30
CA TYR A 6 -3.61 -7.15 -18.14
C TYR A 6 -3.33 -8.57 -18.63
N LYS A 7 -2.23 -8.76 -19.35
CA LYS A 7 -1.74 -10.10 -19.71
C LYS A 7 -1.02 -10.72 -18.52
N ILE A 8 -1.76 -11.48 -17.71
CA ILE A 8 -1.22 -12.11 -16.51
C ILE A 8 -1.00 -13.59 -16.76
N GLN A 9 0.18 -14.09 -16.38
CA GLN A 9 0.57 -15.48 -16.52
C GLN A 9 0.81 -16.10 -15.14
N LYS A 10 0.14 -17.20 -14.84
CA LYS A 10 0.41 -17.96 -13.61
C LYS A 10 1.74 -18.70 -13.77
N ILE A 11 2.68 -18.47 -12.86
CA ILE A 11 3.97 -19.16 -12.81
C ILE A 11 3.84 -20.45 -12.00
N ASP A 12 3.26 -20.32 -10.78
CA ASP A 12 3.01 -21.45 -9.87
C ASP A 12 1.81 -21.14 -8.94
N ALA A 13 1.68 -21.86 -7.83
CA ALA A 13 0.55 -21.69 -6.91
C ALA A 13 0.46 -20.32 -6.26
N TYR A 14 1.57 -19.57 -6.19
CA TYR A 14 1.68 -18.32 -5.42
C TYR A 14 2.36 -17.18 -6.17
N ARG A 15 2.76 -17.39 -7.44
CA ARG A 15 3.42 -16.36 -8.24
C ARG A 15 2.74 -16.17 -9.59
N TRP A 16 2.56 -14.90 -9.95
CA TRP A 16 1.98 -14.47 -11.21
C TRP A 16 2.91 -13.46 -11.87
N ARG A 17 3.01 -13.54 -13.19
CA ARG A 17 3.86 -12.69 -13.99
C ARG A 17 3.03 -11.76 -14.85
N ILE A 18 3.38 -10.49 -14.86
CA ILE A 18 2.99 -9.52 -15.87
C ILE A 18 4.18 -9.38 -16.82
N PRO A 19 4.13 -9.97 -18.03
CA PRO A 19 5.25 -9.92 -18.97
C PRO A 19 5.56 -8.47 -19.35
N ARG A 20 6.83 -8.18 -19.50
CA ARG A 20 7.31 -6.90 -19.99
C ARG A 20 6.76 -6.61 -21.38
N GLU A 21 6.10 -5.45 -21.53
CA GLU A 21 5.59 -4.95 -22.79
C GLU A 21 5.92 -3.47 -22.99
N GLY A 22 6.03 -3.04 -24.24
CA GLY A 22 6.25 -1.65 -24.61
C GLY A 22 7.51 -1.08 -23.98
N LYS A 23 7.33 -0.05 -23.13
CA LYS A 23 8.42 0.66 -22.44
C LYS A 23 8.81 0.07 -21.08
N MET A 24 8.17 -1.02 -20.65
CA MET A 24 8.55 -1.69 -19.41
C MET A 24 10.00 -2.18 -19.52
N ARG A 25 10.78 -1.98 -18.48
CA ARG A 25 12.19 -2.38 -18.40
C ARG A 25 12.35 -3.80 -17.86
N VAL A 26 11.42 -4.20 -16.98
CA VAL A 26 11.39 -5.51 -16.32
C VAL A 26 9.98 -6.06 -16.28
N ASP A 27 9.83 -7.35 -16.00
CA ASP A 27 8.53 -7.97 -15.73
C ASP A 27 7.98 -7.53 -14.36
N GLY A 28 6.65 -7.55 -14.23
CA GLY A 28 5.99 -7.53 -12.93
C GLY A 28 5.85 -8.95 -12.37
N ILE A 29 6.07 -9.12 -11.07
CA ILE A 29 5.80 -10.39 -10.36
C ILE A 29 4.89 -10.11 -9.16
N ILE A 30 3.78 -10.83 -9.08
CA ILE A 30 2.83 -10.72 -7.98
C ILE A 30 2.88 -12.01 -7.16
N TYR A 31 3.02 -11.85 -5.85
CA TYR A 31 2.96 -12.94 -4.90
C TYR A 31 1.55 -13.01 -4.30
N ALA A 32 0.75 -13.94 -4.78
CA ALA A 32 -0.64 -14.14 -4.35
C ALA A 32 -1.09 -15.56 -4.66
N ASP A 33 -1.95 -16.12 -3.84
CA ASP A 33 -2.72 -17.28 -4.24
C ASP A 33 -3.83 -16.90 -5.24
N GLU A 34 -4.59 -17.87 -5.71
CA GLU A 34 -5.62 -17.65 -6.72
C GLU A 34 -6.79 -16.79 -6.23
N HIS A 35 -7.16 -16.95 -4.96
CA HIS A 35 -8.23 -16.15 -4.36
C HIS A 35 -7.81 -14.68 -4.20
N MET A 36 -6.60 -14.44 -3.67
CA MET A 36 -6.04 -13.10 -3.55
C MET A 36 -5.89 -12.43 -4.91
N MET A 37 -5.43 -13.16 -5.93
CA MET A 37 -5.26 -12.60 -7.27
C MET A 37 -6.58 -12.11 -7.88
N GLN A 38 -7.70 -12.78 -7.62
CA GLN A 38 -9.02 -12.32 -8.05
C GLN A 38 -9.42 -10.98 -7.42
N GLU A 39 -9.03 -10.72 -6.18
CA GLU A 39 -9.26 -9.43 -5.51
C GLU A 39 -8.29 -8.35 -6.03
N ILE A 40 -7.02 -8.69 -6.18
CA ILE A 40 -5.98 -7.77 -6.69
C ILE A 40 -6.33 -7.27 -8.10
N GLN A 41 -6.92 -8.10 -8.96
CA GLN A 41 -7.34 -7.70 -10.31
C GLN A 41 -8.47 -6.66 -10.34
N LYS A 42 -9.20 -6.48 -9.25
CA LYS A 42 -10.27 -5.47 -9.15
C LYS A 42 -9.75 -4.07 -8.81
N ASP A 43 -8.50 -3.97 -8.43
CA ASP A 43 -7.83 -2.78 -7.95
C ASP A 43 -6.83 -2.26 -9.00
N GLU A 44 -6.42 -1.00 -8.90
CA GLU A 44 -5.45 -0.38 -9.83
C GLU A 44 -3.98 -0.65 -9.44
N SER A 45 -3.72 -1.48 -8.45
CA SER A 45 -2.36 -1.80 -7.98
C SER A 45 -1.52 -2.49 -9.05
N LEU A 46 -2.12 -3.34 -9.88
CA LEU A 46 -1.42 -3.98 -11.00
C LEU A 46 -0.90 -2.94 -12.01
N GLN A 47 -1.68 -1.90 -12.28
CA GLN A 47 -1.22 -0.80 -13.12
C GLN A 47 -0.03 -0.08 -12.49
N GLN A 48 -0.03 0.05 -11.16
CA GLN A 48 1.10 0.67 -10.47
C GLN A 48 2.36 -0.21 -10.50
N VAL A 49 2.24 -1.54 -10.41
CA VAL A 49 3.37 -2.46 -10.64
C VAL A 49 3.95 -2.28 -12.05
N ILE A 50 3.09 -2.14 -13.06
CA ILE A 50 3.50 -1.85 -14.44
C ILE A 50 4.20 -0.48 -14.50
N ASN A 51 3.65 0.55 -13.88
CA ASN A 51 4.24 1.90 -13.88
C ASN A 51 5.63 1.90 -13.24
N VAL A 52 5.82 1.19 -12.14
CA VAL A 52 7.12 1.04 -11.47
C VAL A 52 8.14 0.34 -12.38
N SER A 53 7.71 -0.61 -13.20
CA SER A 53 8.61 -1.30 -14.15
C SER A 53 9.19 -0.40 -15.25
N TYR A 54 8.65 0.80 -15.45
CA TYR A 54 9.21 1.80 -16.39
C TYR A 54 10.37 2.60 -15.81
N LEU A 55 10.54 2.60 -14.50
CA LEU A 55 11.49 3.49 -13.84
C LEU A 55 12.93 3.16 -14.24
N PRO A 56 13.78 4.19 -14.49
CA PRO A 56 15.18 3.98 -14.83
C PRO A 56 15.92 3.23 -13.73
N GLY A 57 16.84 2.37 -14.14
CA GLY A 57 17.71 1.60 -13.24
C GLY A 57 17.01 0.54 -12.40
N ILE A 58 15.71 0.24 -12.67
CA ILE A 58 15.05 -0.87 -11.98
C ILE A 58 15.74 -2.19 -12.28
N VAL A 59 16.03 -2.98 -11.24
CA VAL A 59 16.74 -4.26 -11.31
C VAL A 59 15.77 -5.41 -11.19
N SER A 60 15.93 -6.42 -12.03
CA SER A 60 15.24 -7.71 -12.01
C SER A 60 13.73 -7.61 -12.27
N HIS A 61 12.92 -7.15 -11.30
CA HIS A 61 11.45 -7.16 -11.40
C HIS A 61 10.83 -6.00 -10.60
N SER A 62 9.61 -5.62 -11.00
CA SER A 62 8.69 -4.86 -10.16
C SER A 62 7.81 -5.85 -9.41
N LEU A 63 7.88 -5.88 -8.08
CA LEU A 63 7.22 -6.90 -7.26
C LEU A 63 5.98 -6.35 -6.57
N GLY A 64 4.93 -7.16 -6.49
CA GLY A 64 3.77 -6.96 -5.64
C GLY A 64 3.68 -8.07 -4.60
N MET A 65 3.71 -7.70 -3.32
CA MET A 65 3.60 -8.62 -2.19
C MET A 65 2.12 -8.95 -1.91
N PRO A 66 1.80 -9.97 -1.08
CA PRO A 66 0.42 -10.40 -0.85
C PRO A 66 -0.53 -9.33 -0.30
N ASP A 67 -0.01 -8.30 0.34
CA ASP A 67 -0.76 -7.15 0.86
C ASP A 67 -0.90 -6.00 -0.16
N ILE A 68 -0.59 -6.26 -1.43
CA ILE A 68 -0.63 -5.23 -2.48
C ILE A 68 -2.02 -4.61 -2.63
N HIS A 69 -2.05 -3.29 -2.68
CA HIS A 69 -3.24 -2.52 -3.00
C HIS A 69 -2.85 -1.13 -3.55
N TRP A 70 -3.84 -0.40 -4.04
CA TRP A 70 -3.64 0.89 -4.65
C TRP A 70 -2.99 1.90 -3.69
N GLY A 71 -1.89 2.49 -4.12
CA GLY A 71 -1.14 3.53 -3.41
C GLY A 71 -1.05 4.83 -4.21
N TYR A 72 -0.12 5.68 -3.85
CA TYR A 72 0.09 7.01 -4.44
C TYR A 72 1.15 6.99 -5.56
N GLY A 73 0.83 6.32 -6.67
CA GLY A 73 1.75 6.15 -7.81
C GLY A 73 2.67 4.95 -7.71
N PHE A 74 3.04 4.54 -6.50
CA PHE A 74 3.68 3.27 -6.18
C PHE A 74 2.67 2.39 -5.43
N PRO A 75 2.55 1.08 -5.72
CA PRO A 75 1.59 0.26 -5.00
C PRO A 75 2.04 0.06 -3.55
N ILE A 76 1.12 0.11 -2.61
CA ILE A 76 1.39 -0.36 -1.24
C ILE A 76 1.63 -1.87 -1.32
N GLY A 77 2.57 -2.40 -0.54
CA GLY A 77 3.04 -3.79 -0.72
C GLY A 77 3.91 -3.99 -1.97
N GLY A 78 4.25 -2.90 -2.68
CA GLY A 78 5.19 -2.95 -3.80
C GLY A 78 6.65 -3.02 -3.32
N VAL A 79 7.49 -3.75 -4.07
CA VAL A 79 8.94 -3.81 -3.85
C VAL A 79 9.65 -3.65 -5.18
N ALA A 80 10.64 -2.76 -5.23
CA ALA A 80 11.51 -2.59 -6.39
C ALA A 80 12.93 -2.27 -5.93
N ALA A 81 13.90 -2.91 -6.55
CA ALA A 81 15.31 -2.58 -6.39
C ALA A 81 15.78 -1.70 -7.56
N PHE A 82 16.64 -0.76 -7.26
CA PHE A 82 17.20 0.14 -8.26
C PHE A 82 18.73 0.12 -8.19
N ASP A 83 19.36 0.23 -9.35
CA ASP A 83 20.79 0.44 -9.45
C ASP A 83 21.19 1.75 -8.76
N MET A 84 22.36 1.76 -8.14
CA MET A 84 22.82 2.92 -7.36
C MET A 84 23.23 4.10 -8.25
N ASP A 85 23.68 3.84 -9.46
CA ASP A 85 24.21 4.85 -10.39
C ASP A 85 23.14 5.29 -11.40
N GLU A 86 22.35 4.34 -11.91
CA GLU A 86 21.36 4.58 -12.97
C GLU A 86 19.92 4.66 -12.44
N GLY A 87 19.71 4.32 -11.18
CA GLY A 87 18.39 4.25 -10.56
C GLY A 87 17.82 5.61 -10.20
N VAL A 88 16.57 5.57 -9.75
CA VAL A 88 15.85 6.75 -9.29
C VAL A 88 15.52 6.63 -7.81
N VAL A 89 15.46 7.77 -7.12
CA VAL A 89 14.89 7.88 -5.78
C VAL A 89 13.41 8.24 -5.92
N SER A 90 12.54 7.40 -5.38
CA SER A 90 11.08 7.62 -5.40
C SER A 90 10.56 7.90 -3.98
N PRO A 91 10.33 9.15 -3.60
CA PRO A 91 9.75 9.46 -2.28
C PRO A 91 8.39 8.79 -2.06
N GLY A 92 7.54 8.74 -3.11
CA GLY A 92 6.26 8.02 -3.07
C GLY A 92 6.40 6.51 -2.90
N GLY A 93 7.54 5.92 -3.33
CA GLY A 93 7.87 4.50 -3.15
C GLY A 93 8.30 4.17 -1.72
N VAL A 94 8.85 5.14 -0.99
CA VAL A 94 9.18 4.98 0.44
C VAL A 94 7.91 4.94 1.29
N GLY A 95 6.88 5.67 0.88
CA GLY A 95 5.56 5.69 1.52
C GLY A 95 5.26 7.03 2.19
N TYR A 96 3.99 7.20 2.55
CA TYR A 96 3.48 8.37 3.29
C TYR A 96 3.51 8.14 4.79
N ASP A 97 3.12 6.96 5.22
CA ASP A 97 3.11 6.52 6.61
C ASP A 97 4.31 5.62 6.86
N ILE A 98 5.49 6.23 6.91
CA ILE A 98 6.78 5.53 6.95
C ILE A 98 6.95 4.68 8.22
N ASN A 99 6.39 5.14 9.32
CA ASN A 99 6.36 4.39 10.57
C ASN A 99 4.92 3.97 10.89
N CYS A 100 4.31 3.16 10.04
CA CYS A 100 2.94 2.64 10.11
C CYS A 100 2.73 1.75 11.35
N GLY A 101 2.96 2.33 12.52
CA GLY A 101 2.90 1.63 13.81
C GLY A 101 1.47 1.39 14.26
N VAL A 102 1.15 0.16 14.61
CA VAL A 102 -0.15 -0.24 15.15
C VAL A 102 -0.03 -0.57 16.62
N ARG A 103 -0.99 -0.12 17.42
CA ARG A 103 -1.10 -0.47 18.83
C ARG A 103 -2.38 -1.24 19.08
N LEU A 104 -2.28 -2.35 19.79
CA LEU A 104 -3.42 -3.12 20.27
C LEU A 104 -3.71 -2.74 21.73
N LEU A 105 -4.92 -2.20 21.95
CA LEU A 105 -5.37 -1.87 23.30
C LEU A 105 -6.41 -2.91 23.75
N LYS A 106 -6.09 -3.64 24.82
CA LYS A 106 -7.06 -4.54 25.46
C LYS A 106 -7.91 -3.73 26.43
N THR A 107 -9.23 -3.70 26.20
CA THR A 107 -10.19 -3.13 27.14
C THR A 107 -10.78 -4.23 28.04
N GLY A 108 -11.35 -3.83 29.17
CA GLY A 108 -12.15 -4.76 30.02
C GLY A 108 -13.59 -4.98 29.53
N LEU A 109 -13.95 -4.36 28.39
CA LEU A 109 -15.33 -4.37 27.87
C LEU A 109 -15.63 -5.66 27.10
N ARG A 110 -16.83 -6.18 27.29
CA ARG A 110 -17.38 -7.27 26.49
C ARG A 110 -18.26 -6.69 25.37
N ARG A 111 -18.34 -7.40 24.25
CA ARG A 111 -19.13 -6.99 23.08
C ARG A 111 -20.59 -6.63 23.44
N ILE A 112 -21.21 -7.42 24.32
CA ILE A 112 -22.61 -7.21 24.74
C ILE A 112 -22.81 -5.87 25.46
N GLU A 113 -21.78 -5.35 26.14
CA GLU A 113 -21.85 -4.09 26.90
C GLU A 113 -21.78 -2.87 26.01
N ILE A 114 -21.26 -3.01 24.78
CA ILE A 114 -21.08 -1.92 23.83
C ILE A 114 -22.01 -2.02 22.61
N SER A 115 -22.72 -3.14 22.41
CA SER A 115 -23.50 -3.41 21.20
C SER A 115 -24.52 -2.32 20.88
N ASN A 116 -25.17 -1.75 21.88
CA ASN A 116 -26.16 -0.68 21.73
C ASN A 116 -25.54 0.73 21.68
N LYS A 117 -24.21 0.85 21.75
CA LYS A 117 -23.45 2.11 21.76
C LYS A 117 -22.39 2.16 20.66
N LEU A 118 -22.43 1.26 19.70
CA LEU A 118 -21.39 1.15 18.67
C LEU A 118 -21.26 2.42 17.86
N GLU A 119 -22.35 3.03 17.44
CA GLU A 119 -22.31 4.28 16.69
C GLU A 119 -21.67 5.42 17.49
N THR A 120 -22.07 5.57 18.75
CA THR A 120 -21.47 6.58 19.64
C THR A 120 -19.98 6.31 19.85
N LEU A 121 -19.60 5.04 20.04
CA LEU A 121 -18.20 4.65 20.20
C LEU A 121 -17.38 4.98 18.95
N VAL A 122 -17.86 4.62 17.76
CA VAL A 122 -17.18 4.89 16.49
C VAL A 122 -17.00 6.40 16.29
N ASN A 123 -18.06 7.19 16.49
CA ASN A 123 -18.00 8.64 16.35
C ASN A 123 -17.04 9.27 17.36
N THR A 124 -17.01 8.77 18.60
CA THR A 124 -16.09 9.25 19.63
C THR A 124 -14.64 8.90 19.29
N LEU A 125 -14.38 7.69 18.82
CA LEU A 125 -13.05 7.28 18.37
C LEU A 125 -12.59 8.13 17.19
N PHE A 126 -13.44 8.33 16.19
CA PHE A 126 -13.14 9.16 15.03
C PHE A 126 -12.81 10.62 15.41
N ALA A 127 -13.55 11.19 16.37
CA ALA A 127 -13.32 12.55 16.83
C ALA A 127 -12.05 12.72 17.68
N ASN A 128 -11.62 11.67 18.39
CA ASN A 128 -10.52 11.75 19.35
C ASN A 128 -9.23 11.08 18.89
N ILE A 129 -9.28 10.13 17.99
CA ILE A 129 -8.11 9.43 17.44
C ILE A 129 -7.95 9.84 15.99
N PRO A 130 -7.00 10.74 15.66
CA PRO A 130 -6.77 11.13 14.28
C PRO A 130 -6.28 9.94 13.48
N SER A 131 -6.86 9.74 12.31
CA SER A 131 -6.48 8.66 11.38
C SER A 131 -6.58 9.14 9.94
N GLY A 132 -5.58 8.77 9.13
CA GLY A 132 -5.53 9.08 7.71
C GLY A 132 -5.27 10.55 7.37
N VAL A 133 -5.14 10.81 6.08
CA VAL A 133 -4.94 12.15 5.52
C VAL A 133 -6.22 12.98 5.74
N GLY A 134 -6.07 14.14 6.36
CA GLY A 134 -7.20 15.05 6.60
C GLY A 134 -7.85 14.92 7.97
N SER A 135 -7.34 14.08 8.86
CA SER A 135 -7.77 14.12 10.25
C SER A 135 -7.28 15.41 10.91
N HIS A 136 -8.20 16.11 11.59
CA HIS A 136 -7.95 17.47 12.09
C HIS A 136 -8.15 17.56 13.61
N ARG A 137 -7.19 17.08 14.39
CA ARG A 137 -7.12 17.40 15.82
C ARG A 137 -6.28 18.65 16.03
N LYS A 138 -6.91 19.75 16.46
CA LYS A 138 -6.23 21.04 16.65
C LYS A 138 -5.21 21.04 17.78
N ASP A 139 -5.44 20.22 18.80
CA ASP A 139 -4.57 20.04 19.97
C ASP A 139 -3.31 19.20 19.70
N LEU A 140 -3.24 18.53 18.56
CA LEU A 140 -2.06 17.79 18.12
C LEU A 140 -1.26 18.51 17.02
N LYS A 141 -1.56 19.78 16.76
CA LYS A 141 -0.75 20.60 15.84
C LYS A 141 0.59 20.92 16.48
N LEU A 142 1.65 20.49 15.84
CA LEU A 142 3.01 20.94 16.15
C LEU A 142 3.32 22.23 15.38
N SER A 143 3.96 23.17 16.04
CA SER A 143 4.66 24.26 15.36
C SER A 143 5.86 23.72 14.58
N GLN A 144 6.40 24.49 13.66
CA GLN A 144 7.61 24.06 12.92
C GLN A 144 8.79 23.77 13.85
N GLN A 145 8.89 24.50 14.96
CA GLN A 145 9.96 24.28 15.94
C GLN A 145 9.76 22.97 16.71
N GLU A 146 8.54 22.69 17.14
CA GLU A 146 8.20 21.43 17.81
C GLU A 146 8.40 20.23 16.86
N ALA A 147 8.00 20.35 15.60
CA ALA A 147 8.25 19.31 14.61
C ALA A 147 9.74 19.03 14.41
N ARG A 148 10.60 20.06 14.40
CA ARG A 148 12.06 19.90 14.32
C ARG A 148 12.67 19.22 15.57
N ASN A 149 12.03 19.38 16.72
CA ASN A 149 12.51 18.77 17.97
C ASN A 149 12.12 17.28 18.07
N VAL A 150 11.22 16.81 17.24
CA VAL A 150 10.78 15.40 17.17
C VAL A 150 11.63 14.60 16.18
N LEU A 151 12.24 15.26 15.20
CA LEU A 151 13.14 14.69 14.20
C LEU A 151 14.58 14.66 14.73
#